data_0c56747f2757e26bbe1e6e032749626b
#
_entry.id   0c56747f2757e26bbe1e6e032749626b
#
_cell.length_a   1.000
_cell.length_b   1.000
_cell.length_c   1.000
_cell.angle_alpha   90.00
_cell.angle_beta   90.00
_cell.angle_gamma   90.00
#
_symmetry.space_group_name_H-M   'P 1'
#
loop_
_entity.id
_entity.type
_entity.pdbx_description
1 polymer ?
#
loop_
_entity_poly.entity_id
_entity_poly.type
_entity_poly.pdbx_seq_one_letter_code
_entity_poly.pdbx_strand_id
1 'polypeptide(L)'
;MENKEVIIIGAGAAGVGMGVALKDFGINNFSILERKQVGNSFIKWPEETRFITPSFTSNGFGMPDLNAIAIDTSPSYTLGKERLSGKDYAKYLQLVSEEYKLPIKTNCKVQSIKKEKTGYLLETTKGFIHAEYIIFAMGEFSFPNKSSVKGSYKNSLHYGEINSWIEIKGDQQTIIGGNESAIDAALELAKLGKRVTIYTDTFGLNIRDADPSKRLSPRTRQRFFDLRVNQKN
;
A
#
# COMPACT_ATOMS: atom_id res chain seq x y z
N MET A 1 -17.05 -22.23 17.87
CA MET A 1 -16.82 -21.69 16.52
C MET A 1 -17.51 -20.34 16.45
N GLU A 2 -16.84 -19.33 15.97
CA GLU A 2 -17.42 -17.99 15.84
C GLU A 2 -18.19 -17.88 14.52
N ASN A 3 -19.36 -17.24 14.56
CA ASN A 3 -20.18 -17.00 13.37
C ASN A 3 -20.27 -15.49 13.09
N LYS A 4 -20.04 -15.11 11.87
CA LYS A 4 -20.11 -13.72 11.38
C LYS A 4 -20.94 -13.65 10.11
N GLU A 5 -21.61 -12.54 9.92
CA GLU A 5 -22.23 -12.23 8.63
C GLU A 5 -21.15 -11.93 7.60
N VAL A 6 -20.20 -11.03 7.92
CA VAL A 6 -19.12 -10.64 7.02
C VAL A 6 -17.75 -10.83 7.67
N ILE A 7 -16.82 -11.44 6.93
CA ILE A 7 -15.39 -11.43 7.25
C ILE A 7 -14.63 -10.64 6.20
N ILE A 8 -13.85 -9.65 6.65
CA ILE A 8 -12.90 -8.89 5.82
C ILE A 8 -11.49 -9.46 6.08
N ILE A 9 -10.77 -9.83 5.02
CA ILE A 9 -9.41 -10.38 5.12
C ILE A 9 -8.41 -9.31 4.74
N GLY A 10 -7.67 -8.80 5.72
CA GLY A 10 -6.69 -7.73 5.62
C GLY A 10 -7.16 -6.43 6.26
N ALA A 11 -6.29 -5.78 7.05
CA ALA A 11 -6.52 -4.48 7.68
C ALA A 11 -5.60 -3.41 7.08
N GLY A 12 -5.48 -3.38 5.76
CA GLY A 12 -4.94 -2.25 4.99
C GLY A 12 -6.00 -1.17 4.75
N ALA A 13 -5.73 -0.20 3.86
CA ALA A 13 -6.66 0.88 3.54
C ALA A 13 -8.05 0.35 3.11
N ALA A 14 -8.08 -0.61 2.20
CA ALA A 14 -9.34 -1.21 1.72
C ALA A 14 -10.13 -1.92 2.84
N GLY A 15 -9.44 -2.70 3.69
CA GLY A 15 -10.12 -3.44 4.75
C GLY A 15 -10.64 -2.57 5.87
N VAL A 16 -9.86 -1.55 6.28
CA VAL A 16 -10.30 -0.58 7.29
C VAL A 16 -11.44 0.29 6.73
N GLY A 17 -11.29 0.81 5.50
CA GLY A 17 -12.34 1.60 4.84
C GLY A 17 -13.65 0.81 4.66
N MET A 18 -13.57 -0.47 4.29
CA MET A 18 -14.75 -1.33 4.21
C MET A 18 -15.39 -1.55 5.61
N GLY A 19 -14.56 -1.70 6.65
CA GLY A 19 -15.07 -1.81 8.02
C GLY A 19 -15.82 -0.56 8.48
N VAL A 20 -15.31 0.63 8.11
CA VAL A 20 -16.03 1.91 8.33
C VAL A 20 -17.35 1.90 7.58
N ALA A 21 -17.35 1.60 6.29
CA ALA A 21 -18.55 1.58 5.47
C ALA A 21 -19.61 0.60 6.01
N LEU A 22 -19.24 -0.60 6.41
CA LEU A 22 -20.18 -1.56 7.02
C LEU A 22 -20.84 -0.99 8.26
N LYS A 23 -20.09 -0.31 9.13
CA LYS A 23 -20.66 0.35 10.32
C LYS A 23 -21.61 1.48 9.95
N ASP A 24 -21.26 2.32 9.00
CA ASP A 24 -22.09 3.43 8.54
C ASP A 24 -23.42 2.93 7.95
N PHE A 25 -23.41 1.75 7.32
CA PHE A 25 -24.61 1.06 6.84
C PHE A 25 -25.33 0.23 7.91
N GLY A 26 -24.90 0.27 9.17
CA GLY A 26 -25.53 -0.45 10.28
C GLY A 26 -25.24 -1.97 10.33
N ILE A 27 -24.32 -2.46 9.52
CA ILE A 27 -23.87 -3.86 9.53
C ILE A 27 -22.82 -4.01 10.63
N ASN A 28 -23.19 -4.65 11.74
CA ASN A 28 -22.33 -4.76 12.92
C ASN A 28 -21.78 -6.18 13.16
N ASN A 29 -22.37 -7.21 12.54
CA ASN A 29 -21.92 -8.59 12.70
C ASN A 29 -20.79 -8.96 11.73
N PHE A 30 -19.68 -8.22 11.79
CA PHE A 30 -18.49 -8.51 10.99
C PHE A 30 -17.22 -8.59 11.83
N SER A 31 -16.12 -9.06 11.24
CA SER A 31 -14.77 -8.96 11.80
C SER A 31 -13.75 -8.75 10.67
N ILE A 32 -12.68 -8.04 10.98
CA ILE A 32 -11.53 -7.85 10.09
C ILE A 32 -10.40 -8.73 10.60
N LEU A 33 -9.89 -9.62 9.77
CA LEU A 33 -8.77 -10.52 10.11
C LEU A 33 -7.48 -10.00 9.51
N GLU A 34 -6.51 -9.70 10.35
CA GLU A 34 -5.21 -9.20 9.91
C GLU A 34 -4.08 -10.11 10.42
N ARG A 35 -3.23 -10.58 9.49
CA ARG A 35 -2.14 -11.51 9.82
C ARG A 35 -1.04 -10.91 10.71
N LYS A 36 -0.89 -9.58 10.70
CA LYS A 36 0.09 -8.84 11.51
C LYS A 36 -0.61 -7.74 12.30
N GLN A 37 -0.51 -6.51 11.84
CA GLN A 37 -1.06 -5.31 12.47
C GLN A 37 -1.73 -4.41 11.42
N VAL A 38 -2.60 -3.52 11.86
CA VAL A 38 -3.28 -2.56 10.99
C VAL A 38 -2.26 -1.75 10.20
N GLY A 39 -2.47 -1.64 8.90
CA GLY A 39 -1.60 -0.90 7.99
C GLY A 39 -0.23 -1.54 7.73
N ASN A 40 -0.04 -2.83 8.04
CA ASN A 40 1.27 -3.49 7.95
C ASN A 40 1.94 -3.41 6.57
N SER A 41 1.19 -3.39 5.48
CA SER A 41 1.75 -3.23 4.14
C SER A 41 2.44 -1.87 3.95
N PHE A 42 1.89 -0.81 4.53
CA PHE A 42 2.46 0.53 4.51
C PHE A 42 3.68 0.67 5.42
N ILE A 43 3.67 0.02 6.59
CA ILE A 43 4.83 0.00 7.49
C ILE A 43 6.08 -0.59 6.81
N LYS A 44 5.87 -1.48 5.85
CA LYS A 44 6.94 -2.14 5.09
C LYS A 44 7.45 -1.34 3.89
N TRP A 45 6.88 -0.18 3.60
CA TRP A 45 7.42 0.67 2.54
C TRP A 45 8.83 1.13 2.89
N PRO A 46 9.69 1.36 1.88
CA PRO A 46 10.97 2.01 2.13
C PRO A 46 10.80 3.32 2.91
N GLU A 47 11.69 3.60 3.83
CA GLU A 47 11.56 4.75 4.74
C GLU A 47 11.49 6.10 4.01
N GLU A 48 12.11 6.19 2.83
CA GLU A 48 12.16 7.40 2.00
C GLU A 48 10.92 7.54 1.09
N THR A 49 10.17 6.47 0.88
CA THR A 49 8.96 6.48 0.03
C THR A 49 7.88 7.37 0.63
N ARG A 50 7.27 8.17 -0.22
CA ARG A 50 6.16 9.06 0.14
C ARG A 50 5.00 8.88 -0.83
N PHE A 51 3.79 9.13 -0.34
CA PHE A 51 2.61 9.16 -1.18
C PHE A 51 2.81 10.11 -2.36
N ILE A 52 2.47 9.64 -3.55
CA ILE A 52 2.49 10.45 -4.78
C ILE A 52 1.33 11.45 -4.80
N THR A 53 0.20 11.08 -4.23
CA THR A 53 -0.96 11.95 -4.03
C THR A 53 -0.76 12.76 -2.76
N PRO A 54 -0.82 14.10 -2.82
CA PRO A 54 -0.78 14.92 -1.62
C PRO A 54 -2.07 14.76 -0.80
N SER A 55 -1.94 14.88 0.51
CA SER A 55 -3.05 14.91 1.44
C SER A 55 -3.33 16.36 1.84
N PHE A 56 -4.58 16.80 1.78
CA PHE A 56 -4.99 18.16 2.10
C PHE A 56 -6.15 18.13 3.10
N THR A 57 -6.12 19.03 4.08
CA THR A 57 -7.16 19.17 5.11
C THR A 57 -8.51 19.62 4.56
N SER A 58 -8.49 20.32 3.44
CA SER A 58 -9.67 20.73 2.68
C SER A 58 -9.30 20.98 1.23
N ASN A 59 -10.25 20.87 0.35
CA ASN A 59 -10.14 21.37 -1.01
C ASN A 59 -11.29 22.36 -1.31
N GLY A 60 -11.11 23.17 -2.33
CA GLY A 60 -12.07 24.22 -2.70
C GLY A 60 -13.46 23.72 -3.11
N PHE A 61 -13.67 22.41 -3.19
CA PHE A 61 -14.91 21.76 -3.59
C PHE A 61 -15.62 21.02 -2.45
N GLY A 62 -15.11 21.12 -1.22
CA GLY A 62 -15.65 20.40 -0.07
C GLY A 62 -15.52 18.88 -0.13
N MET A 63 -14.66 18.36 -1.00
CA MET A 63 -14.41 16.93 -1.10
C MET A 63 -13.52 16.45 0.06
N PRO A 64 -13.64 15.19 0.49
CA PRO A 64 -12.72 14.63 1.49
C PRO A 64 -11.29 14.59 0.96
N ASP A 65 -10.33 14.48 1.88
CA ASP A 65 -8.93 14.25 1.56
C ASP A 65 -8.79 13.00 0.68
N LEU A 66 -8.06 13.11 -0.44
CA LEU A 66 -7.90 12.01 -1.41
C LEU A 66 -7.25 10.76 -0.83
N ASN A 67 -6.53 10.88 0.29
CA ASN A 67 -5.93 9.75 0.99
C ASN A 67 -6.76 9.30 2.21
N ALA A 68 -7.90 9.94 2.47
CA ALA A 68 -8.80 9.53 3.53
C ALA A 68 -9.57 8.25 3.15
N ILE A 69 -9.83 7.41 4.15
CA ILE A 69 -10.64 6.19 4.01
C ILE A 69 -12.00 6.29 4.71
N ALA A 70 -12.24 7.40 5.38
CA ALA A 70 -13.52 7.74 6.01
C ALA A 70 -13.81 9.22 5.74
N ILE A 71 -15.08 9.56 5.51
CA ILE A 71 -15.51 10.87 5.00
C ILE A 71 -15.03 12.02 5.89
N ASP A 72 -15.20 11.91 7.19
CA ASP A 72 -14.90 12.97 8.16
C ASP A 72 -13.48 12.91 8.72
N THR A 73 -12.55 12.30 7.97
CA THR A 73 -11.16 12.16 8.38
C THR A 73 -10.20 12.77 7.36
N SER A 74 -9.04 13.20 7.81
CA SER A 74 -7.94 13.68 6.96
C SER A 74 -6.60 13.25 7.56
N PRO A 75 -5.82 12.44 6.84
CA PRO A 75 -4.46 12.11 7.26
C PRO A 75 -3.57 13.34 7.41
N SER A 76 -3.73 14.35 6.53
CA SER A 76 -2.98 15.61 6.58
C SER A 76 -3.28 16.40 7.85
N TYR A 77 -4.54 16.57 8.17
CA TYR A 77 -4.95 17.26 9.40
C TYR A 77 -4.46 16.51 10.64
N THR A 78 -4.69 15.20 10.68
CA THR A 78 -4.38 14.35 11.83
C THR A 78 -2.88 14.29 12.12
N LEU A 79 -2.05 14.30 11.08
CA LEU A 79 -0.60 14.05 11.20
C LEU A 79 0.26 15.28 10.87
N GLY A 80 -0.33 16.39 10.45
CA GLY A 80 0.36 17.61 10.10
C GLY A 80 1.30 17.49 8.89
N LYS A 81 0.99 16.58 7.93
CA LYS A 81 1.87 16.26 6.80
C LYS A 81 1.09 16.17 5.49
N GLU A 82 1.53 16.90 4.48
CA GLU A 82 0.99 16.82 3.13
C GLU A 82 1.35 15.49 2.44
N ARG A 83 2.58 15.02 2.63
CA ARG A 83 3.10 13.81 1.98
C ARG A 83 3.50 12.78 3.01
N LEU A 84 2.63 11.82 3.16
CA LEU A 84 2.76 10.77 4.15
C LEU A 84 3.82 9.74 3.77
N SER A 85 4.60 9.29 4.75
CA SER A 85 5.33 8.03 4.65
C SER A 85 4.38 6.85 4.83
N GLY A 86 4.87 5.65 4.54
CA GLY A 86 4.10 4.44 4.83
C GLY A 86 3.77 4.32 6.33
N LYS A 87 4.72 4.62 7.21
CA LYS A 87 4.51 4.60 8.67
C LYS A 87 3.45 5.61 9.13
N ASP A 88 3.46 6.83 8.54
CA ASP A 88 2.43 7.83 8.83
C ASP A 88 1.03 7.33 8.43
N TYR A 89 0.91 6.77 7.23
CA TYR A 89 -0.38 6.27 6.77
C TYR A 89 -0.89 5.08 7.57
N ALA A 90 0.01 4.17 7.96
CA ALA A 90 -0.36 3.08 8.87
C ALA A 90 -0.87 3.62 10.22
N LYS A 91 -0.25 4.69 10.75
CA LYS A 91 -0.72 5.35 11.98
C LYS A 91 -2.12 5.95 11.78
N TYR A 92 -2.38 6.60 10.65
CA TYR A 92 -3.72 7.10 10.32
C TYR A 92 -4.75 5.97 10.30
N LEU A 93 -4.46 4.83 9.64
CA LEU A 93 -5.34 3.67 9.61
C LEU A 93 -5.64 3.10 11.00
N GLN A 94 -4.64 3.09 11.89
CA GLN A 94 -4.81 2.67 13.28
C GLN A 94 -5.77 3.61 14.02
N LEU A 95 -5.57 4.93 13.91
CA LEU A 95 -6.43 5.93 14.54
C LEU A 95 -7.88 5.83 14.07
N VAL A 96 -8.11 5.69 12.75
CA VAL A 96 -9.46 5.46 12.20
C VAL A 96 -10.05 4.18 12.76
N SER A 97 -9.27 3.09 12.84
CA SER A 97 -9.74 1.82 13.37
C SER A 97 -10.17 1.90 14.83
N GLU A 98 -9.44 2.68 15.63
CA GLU A 98 -9.71 2.93 17.04
C GLU A 98 -10.97 3.79 17.22
N GLU A 99 -11.07 4.91 16.48
CA GLU A 99 -12.20 5.84 16.53
C GLU A 99 -13.52 5.15 16.15
N TYR A 100 -13.50 4.41 15.05
CA TYR A 100 -14.69 3.65 14.62
C TYR A 100 -14.89 2.35 15.39
N LYS A 101 -14.02 2.02 16.36
CA LYS A 101 -14.10 0.77 17.16
C LYS A 101 -14.29 -0.44 16.28
N LEU A 102 -13.46 -0.58 15.25
CA LEU A 102 -13.57 -1.67 14.29
C LEU A 102 -13.20 -3.02 14.94
N PRO A 103 -13.96 -4.10 14.69
CA PRO A 103 -13.69 -5.42 15.28
C PRO A 103 -12.53 -6.12 14.56
N ILE A 104 -11.29 -5.61 14.74
CA ILE A 104 -10.10 -6.12 14.09
C ILE A 104 -9.40 -7.16 14.97
N LYS A 105 -9.11 -8.32 14.39
CA LYS A 105 -8.29 -9.38 15.00
C LYS A 105 -6.92 -9.37 14.36
N THR A 106 -5.95 -8.76 15.03
CA THR A 106 -4.53 -8.76 14.63
C THR A 106 -3.87 -10.10 14.96
N ASN A 107 -2.71 -10.38 14.32
CA ASN A 107 -2.01 -11.66 14.44
C ASN A 107 -2.92 -12.86 14.17
N CYS A 108 -3.90 -12.70 13.27
CA CYS A 108 -4.87 -13.69 12.87
C CYS A 108 -4.74 -13.94 11.35
N LYS A 109 -3.92 -14.92 10.99
CA LYS A 109 -3.72 -15.28 9.58
C LYS A 109 -4.78 -16.28 9.14
N VAL A 110 -5.51 -15.98 8.08
CA VAL A 110 -6.34 -16.95 7.36
C VAL A 110 -5.41 -17.91 6.62
N GLN A 111 -5.57 -19.21 6.85
CA GLN A 111 -4.75 -20.28 6.28
C GLN A 111 -5.47 -20.97 5.12
N SER A 112 -6.75 -21.23 5.30
CA SER A 112 -7.59 -21.81 4.25
C SER A 112 -9.04 -21.31 4.33
N ILE A 113 -9.75 -21.41 3.21
CA ILE A 113 -11.15 -21.06 3.08
C ILE A 113 -11.86 -22.19 2.34
N LYS A 114 -12.90 -22.73 2.93
CA LYS A 114 -13.72 -23.76 2.34
C LYS A 114 -15.14 -23.24 2.17
N LYS A 115 -15.69 -23.35 0.95
CA LYS A 115 -17.10 -23.07 0.70
C LYS A 115 -17.94 -24.18 1.29
N GLU A 116 -18.99 -23.83 2.00
CA GLU A 116 -19.98 -24.74 2.58
C GLU A 116 -21.37 -24.53 1.94
N LYS A 117 -22.38 -25.26 2.37
CA LYS A 117 -23.75 -25.10 1.87
C LYS A 117 -24.30 -23.71 2.15
N THR A 118 -23.95 -23.15 3.31
CA THR A 118 -24.32 -21.81 3.75
C THR A 118 -23.04 -21.05 4.12
N GLY A 119 -22.50 -20.25 3.18
CA GLY A 119 -21.34 -19.42 3.47
C GLY A 119 -19.99 -20.15 3.33
N TYR A 120 -19.08 -19.83 4.24
CA TYR A 120 -17.67 -20.21 4.16
C TYR A 120 -17.13 -20.56 5.56
N LEU A 121 -16.33 -21.61 5.63
CA LEU A 121 -15.52 -21.93 6.80
C LEU A 121 -14.08 -21.44 6.57
N LEU A 122 -13.61 -20.56 7.44
CA LEU A 122 -12.25 -20.06 7.45
C LEU A 122 -11.46 -20.74 8.56
N GLU A 123 -10.33 -21.33 8.18
CA GLU A 123 -9.32 -21.79 9.12
C GLU A 123 -8.31 -20.66 9.35
N THR A 124 -8.08 -20.31 10.59
CA THR A 124 -7.14 -19.24 10.97
C THR A 124 -6.14 -19.72 12.00
N THR A 125 -5.06 -18.95 12.22
CA THR A 125 -4.13 -19.23 13.30
C THR A 125 -4.72 -19.08 14.70
N LYS A 126 -5.97 -18.61 14.80
CA LYS A 126 -6.72 -18.43 16.07
C LYS A 126 -8.00 -19.30 16.15
N GLY A 127 -8.09 -20.33 15.29
CA GLY A 127 -9.24 -21.23 15.25
C GLY A 127 -10.14 -21.01 14.02
N PHE A 128 -11.30 -21.62 14.05
CA PHE A 128 -12.25 -21.62 12.93
C PHE A 128 -13.30 -20.52 13.08
N ILE A 129 -13.65 -19.89 11.95
CA ILE A 129 -14.70 -18.87 11.86
C ILE A 129 -15.59 -19.25 10.68
N HIS A 130 -16.91 -19.24 10.88
CA HIS A 130 -17.90 -19.34 9.81
C HIS A 130 -18.35 -17.94 9.41
N ALA A 131 -18.48 -17.68 8.10
CA ALA A 131 -18.95 -16.41 7.55
C ALA A 131 -19.93 -16.63 6.40
N GLU A 132 -20.95 -15.78 6.30
CA GLU A 132 -21.86 -15.80 5.15
C GLU A 132 -21.19 -15.15 3.93
N TYR A 133 -20.45 -14.07 4.15
CA TYR A 133 -19.75 -13.32 3.11
C TYR A 133 -18.28 -13.12 3.47
N ILE A 134 -17.42 -13.08 2.43
CA ILE A 134 -16.00 -12.79 2.57
C ILE A 134 -15.63 -11.65 1.64
N ILE A 135 -14.89 -10.66 2.19
CA ILE A 135 -14.31 -9.56 1.44
C ILE A 135 -12.80 -9.70 1.46
N PHE A 136 -12.19 -9.84 0.29
CA PHE A 136 -10.75 -9.92 0.13
C PHE A 136 -10.12 -8.52 0.04
N ALA A 137 -9.40 -8.11 1.07
CA ALA A 137 -8.69 -6.83 1.16
C ALA A 137 -7.18 -7.01 1.41
N MET A 138 -6.60 -8.09 0.85
CA MET A 138 -5.22 -8.54 1.14
C MET A 138 -4.13 -7.70 0.47
N GLY A 139 -4.48 -6.82 -0.48
CA GLY A 139 -3.55 -5.99 -1.25
C GLY A 139 -2.73 -6.80 -2.28
N GLU A 140 -2.15 -6.09 -3.25
CA GLU A 140 -1.40 -6.70 -4.36
C GLU A 140 0.04 -7.06 -3.99
N PHE A 141 0.71 -6.22 -3.21
CA PHE A 141 2.13 -6.36 -2.86
C PHE A 141 2.46 -7.56 -1.96
N SER A 142 1.45 -8.31 -1.52
CA SER A 142 1.68 -9.53 -0.73
C SER A 142 2.30 -10.67 -1.53
N PHE A 143 2.19 -10.64 -2.86
CA PHE A 143 2.65 -11.70 -3.77
C PHE A 143 3.37 -11.08 -4.97
N PRO A 144 4.61 -10.56 -4.78
CA PRO A 144 5.36 -9.94 -5.86
C PRO A 144 5.72 -10.94 -6.96
N ASN A 145 5.50 -10.57 -8.22
CA ASN A 145 5.95 -11.38 -9.34
C ASN A 145 7.43 -11.09 -9.64
N LYS A 146 8.30 -12.01 -9.27
CA LYS A 146 9.76 -11.94 -9.53
C LYS A 146 10.20 -12.84 -10.69
N SER A 147 9.28 -13.53 -11.35
CA SER A 147 9.60 -14.55 -12.36
C SER A 147 9.76 -14.02 -13.79
N SER A 148 9.47 -12.74 -14.02
CA SER A 148 9.49 -12.13 -15.37
C SER A 148 10.86 -12.13 -16.05
N VAL A 149 11.95 -12.21 -15.27
CA VAL A 149 13.32 -12.25 -15.78
C VAL A 149 14.05 -13.46 -15.22
N LYS A 150 14.70 -14.22 -16.11
CA LYS A 150 15.47 -15.43 -15.73
C LYS A 150 16.55 -15.07 -14.71
N GLY A 151 16.55 -15.73 -13.57
CA GLY A 151 17.51 -15.52 -12.48
C GLY A 151 17.16 -14.44 -11.47
N SER A 152 16.13 -13.62 -11.72
CA SER A 152 15.72 -12.53 -10.82
C SER A 152 15.34 -13.01 -9.42
N TYR A 153 14.75 -14.18 -9.32
CA TYR A 153 14.30 -14.73 -8.03
C TYR A 153 15.42 -14.86 -6.99
N LYS A 154 16.64 -15.16 -7.45
CA LYS A 154 17.83 -15.35 -6.58
C LYS A 154 18.71 -14.10 -6.47
N ASN A 155 18.70 -13.26 -7.50
CA ASN A 155 19.73 -12.22 -7.69
C ASN A 155 19.17 -10.79 -7.62
N SER A 156 17.89 -10.61 -7.31
CA SER A 156 17.29 -9.29 -7.18
C SER A 156 16.39 -9.18 -5.96
N LEU A 157 16.20 -7.94 -5.52
CA LEU A 157 15.19 -7.57 -4.53
C LEU A 157 13.98 -6.98 -5.27
N HIS A 158 12.80 -7.34 -4.82
CA HIS A 158 11.59 -6.63 -5.24
C HIS A 158 11.46 -5.32 -4.43
N TYR A 159 10.89 -4.27 -5.04
CA TYR A 159 10.68 -2.99 -4.37
C TYR A 159 10.06 -3.13 -2.96
N GLY A 160 9.07 -3.98 -2.80
CA GLY A 160 8.41 -4.26 -1.51
C GLY A 160 9.24 -5.06 -0.49
N GLU A 161 10.47 -5.44 -0.82
CA GLU A 161 11.41 -6.13 0.10
C GLU A 161 12.47 -5.17 0.66
N ILE A 162 12.45 -3.90 0.25
CA ILE A 162 13.43 -2.88 0.64
C ILE A 162 12.86 -2.07 1.79
N ASN A 163 13.63 -2.00 2.88
CA ASN A 163 13.25 -1.20 4.05
C ASN A 163 13.74 0.25 3.94
N SER A 164 14.94 0.45 3.40
CA SER A 164 15.54 1.76 3.15
C SER A 164 16.53 1.68 2.00
N TRP A 165 16.58 2.70 1.15
CA TRP A 165 17.53 2.78 0.04
C TRP A 165 18.97 2.96 0.51
N ILE A 166 19.18 3.49 1.71
CA ILE A 166 20.51 3.65 2.34
C ILE A 166 21.17 2.29 2.59
N GLU A 167 20.39 1.24 2.84
CA GLU A 167 20.89 -0.10 3.09
C GLU A 167 21.39 -0.83 1.83
N ILE A 168 21.06 -0.33 0.64
CA ILE A 168 21.46 -0.95 -0.62
C ILE A 168 22.96 -0.76 -0.85
N LYS A 169 23.68 -1.86 -0.92
CA LYS A 169 25.15 -1.89 -1.07
C LYS A 169 25.56 -1.76 -2.55
N GLY A 170 26.81 -1.32 -2.77
CA GLY A 170 27.41 -1.14 -4.09
C GLY A 170 27.04 0.17 -4.76
N ASP A 171 27.98 0.66 -5.62
CA ASP A 171 27.86 1.96 -6.27
C ASP A 171 27.13 1.90 -7.61
N GLN A 172 27.00 0.70 -8.18
CA GLN A 172 26.26 0.46 -9.43
C GLN A 172 25.01 -0.35 -9.14
N GLN A 173 23.88 0.18 -9.57
CA GLN A 173 22.58 -0.45 -9.35
C GLN A 173 21.87 -0.64 -10.68
N THR A 174 21.23 -1.79 -10.83
CA THR A 174 20.40 -2.13 -11.98
C THR A 174 18.97 -2.27 -11.53
N ILE A 175 18.06 -1.57 -12.22
CA ILE A 175 16.62 -1.61 -11.98
C ILE A 175 15.95 -2.21 -13.21
N ILE A 176 15.05 -3.16 -12.98
CA ILE A 176 14.20 -3.75 -14.01
C ILE A 176 12.79 -3.24 -13.84
N GLY A 177 12.28 -2.56 -14.87
CA GLY A 177 10.99 -1.88 -14.89
C GLY A 177 11.15 -0.37 -15.12
N GLY A 178 10.10 0.30 -15.57
CA GLY A 178 10.17 1.71 -16.00
C GLY A 178 9.04 2.60 -15.51
N ASN A 179 8.23 2.13 -14.55
CA ASN A 179 7.10 2.90 -14.02
C ASN A 179 7.38 3.42 -12.58
N GLU A 180 6.37 3.86 -11.85
CA GLU A 180 6.46 4.59 -10.57
C GLU A 180 7.51 4.02 -9.60
N SER A 181 7.42 2.74 -9.24
CA SER A 181 8.35 2.13 -8.28
C SER A 181 9.79 2.10 -8.78
N ALA A 182 9.99 1.87 -10.08
CA ALA A 182 11.32 1.85 -10.68
C ALA A 182 11.97 3.24 -10.68
N ILE A 183 11.19 4.26 -11.04
CA ILE A 183 11.68 5.64 -11.07
C ILE A 183 11.89 6.16 -9.65
N ASP A 184 11.00 5.85 -8.70
CA ASP A 184 11.21 6.20 -7.29
C ASP A 184 12.51 5.60 -6.75
N ALA A 185 12.74 4.32 -6.96
CA ALA A 185 13.97 3.63 -6.60
C ALA A 185 15.22 4.28 -7.25
N ALA A 186 15.15 4.58 -8.55
CA ALA A 186 16.26 5.20 -9.26
C ALA A 186 16.61 6.57 -8.70
N LEU A 187 15.60 7.37 -8.39
CA LEU A 187 15.77 8.72 -7.84
C LEU A 187 16.40 8.67 -6.44
N GLU A 188 15.92 7.77 -5.57
CA GLU A 188 16.49 7.65 -4.22
C GLU A 188 17.93 7.13 -4.25
N LEU A 189 18.22 6.11 -5.06
CA LEU A 189 19.59 5.60 -5.23
C LEU A 189 20.54 6.64 -5.85
N ALA A 190 20.08 7.43 -6.83
CA ALA A 190 20.89 8.49 -7.43
C ALA A 190 21.17 9.63 -6.46
N LYS A 191 20.24 10.00 -5.58
CA LYS A 191 20.49 10.97 -4.48
C LYS A 191 21.59 10.50 -3.52
N LEU A 192 21.73 9.19 -3.35
CA LEU A 192 22.80 8.57 -2.56
C LEU A 192 24.14 8.49 -3.33
N GLY A 193 24.24 9.11 -4.51
CA GLY A 193 25.45 9.10 -5.33
C GLY A 193 25.68 7.81 -6.11
N LYS A 194 24.72 6.91 -6.17
CA LYS A 194 24.87 5.64 -6.89
C LYS A 194 24.63 5.81 -8.38
N ARG A 195 25.36 5.05 -9.19
CA ARG A 195 25.13 4.95 -10.63
C ARG A 195 23.99 3.97 -10.89
N VAL A 196 22.91 4.45 -11.50
CA VAL A 196 21.71 3.66 -11.73
C VAL A 196 21.49 3.44 -13.22
N THR A 197 21.25 2.18 -13.60
CA THR A 197 20.84 1.79 -14.96
C THR A 197 19.45 1.15 -14.89
N ILE A 198 18.53 1.65 -15.72
CA ILE A 198 17.17 1.13 -15.82
C ILE A 198 17.01 0.33 -17.10
N TYR A 199 16.57 -0.91 -16.99
CA TYR A 199 16.15 -1.75 -18.11
C TYR A 199 14.65 -1.87 -18.13
N THR A 200 14.03 -1.48 -19.22
CA THR A 200 12.57 -1.50 -19.38
C THR A 200 12.20 -1.61 -20.86
N ASP A 201 11.13 -2.29 -21.15
CA ASP A 201 10.47 -2.29 -22.45
C ASP A 201 9.64 -1.02 -22.67
N THR A 202 9.11 -0.44 -21.58
CA THR A 202 8.28 0.77 -21.62
C THR A 202 8.72 1.76 -20.55
N PHE A 203 9.25 2.91 -20.96
CA PHE A 203 9.70 3.93 -20.03
C PHE A 203 8.55 4.88 -19.66
N GLY A 204 8.15 4.88 -18.40
CA GLY A 204 6.99 5.62 -17.91
C GLY A 204 6.98 7.13 -18.20
N LEU A 205 8.16 7.75 -18.34
CA LEU A 205 8.27 9.17 -18.75
C LEU A 205 7.74 9.43 -20.17
N ASN A 206 7.79 8.43 -21.04
CA ASN A 206 7.37 8.55 -22.44
C ASN A 206 5.90 8.17 -22.66
N ILE A 207 5.25 7.58 -21.65
CA ILE A 207 3.85 7.16 -21.76
C ILE A 207 2.96 8.40 -21.80
N ARG A 208 2.13 8.49 -22.86
CA ARG A 208 1.07 9.48 -23.03
C ARG A 208 -0.25 8.73 -23.17
N ASP A 209 -0.80 8.31 -22.05
CA ASP A 209 -2.09 7.63 -21.99
C ASP A 209 -3.11 8.56 -21.32
N ALA A 210 -4.38 8.49 -21.70
CA ALA A 210 -5.46 9.21 -21.04
C ALA A 210 -5.69 8.70 -19.61
N ASP A 211 -5.45 7.40 -19.38
CA ASP A 211 -5.53 6.77 -18.08
C ASP A 211 -4.33 7.19 -17.20
N PRO A 212 -4.54 7.95 -16.12
CA PRO A 212 -3.46 8.40 -15.24
C PRO A 212 -2.74 7.24 -14.53
N SER A 213 -3.36 6.07 -14.37
CA SER A 213 -2.72 4.92 -13.71
C SER A 213 -1.58 4.31 -14.55
N LYS A 214 -1.59 4.53 -15.85
CA LYS A 214 -0.56 4.06 -16.77
C LYS A 214 0.63 5.00 -16.93
N ARG A 215 0.54 6.22 -16.41
CA ARG A 215 1.57 7.26 -16.52
C ARG A 215 2.28 7.45 -15.19
N LEU A 216 3.50 7.94 -15.25
CA LEU A 216 4.15 8.46 -14.04
C LEU A 216 3.35 9.63 -13.46
N SER A 217 3.23 9.66 -12.14
CA SER A 217 2.62 10.78 -11.44
C SER A 217 3.33 12.10 -11.75
N PRO A 218 2.63 13.24 -11.72
CA PRO A 218 3.25 14.56 -11.88
C PRO A 218 4.41 14.78 -10.91
N ARG A 219 4.27 14.30 -9.66
CA ARG A 219 5.32 14.39 -8.65
C ARG A 219 6.58 13.62 -9.05
N THR A 220 6.46 12.37 -9.47
CA THR A 220 7.63 11.55 -9.85
C THR A 220 8.33 12.13 -11.08
N ARG A 221 7.56 12.63 -12.05
CA ARG A 221 8.09 13.35 -13.20
C ARG A 221 8.89 14.60 -12.79
N GLN A 222 8.33 15.42 -11.89
CA GLN A 222 9.01 16.62 -11.38
C GLN A 222 10.32 16.26 -10.68
N ARG A 223 10.31 15.31 -9.75
CA ARG A 223 11.51 14.81 -9.06
C ARG A 223 12.60 14.34 -10.03
N PHE A 224 12.20 13.68 -11.11
CA PHE A 224 13.15 13.23 -12.15
C PHE A 224 13.81 14.41 -12.87
N PHE A 225 13.03 15.42 -13.24
CA PHE A 225 13.59 16.62 -13.90
C PHE A 225 14.47 17.44 -12.96
N ASP A 226 14.08 17.59 -11.70
CA ASP A 226 14.85 18.31 -10.69
C ASP A 226 16.23 17.67 -10.48
N LEU A 227 16.28 16.35 -10.38
CA LEU A 227 17.54 15.61 -10.25
C LEU A 227 18.45 15.82 -11.48
N ARG A 228 17.88 15.79 -12.69
CA ARG A 228 18.62 15.97 -13.94
C ARG A 228 19.21 17.37 -14.07
N VAL A 229 18.53 18.38 -13.59
CA VAL A 229 19.04 19.78 -13.57
C VAL A 229 20.22 19.87 -12.61
N ASN A 230 20.11 19.31 -11.42
CA ASN A 230 21.16 19.38 -10.40
C ASN A 230 22.43 18.58 -10.75
N GLN A 231 22.35 17.61 -11.66
CA GLN A 231 23.50 16.83 -12.14
C GLN A 231 24.27 17.48 -13.31
N LYS A 232 23.72 18.55 -13.89
CA LYS A 232 24.39 19.30 -14.98
C LYS A 232 25.24 20.47 -14.50
N ASN A 233 25.20 20.80 -13.22
CA ASN A 233 26.00 21.80 -12.54
C ASN A 233 27.07 21.12 -11.69
#